data_28d13d965be77a91db5f3cdf7de4a16a
#
_entry.id   28d13d965be77a91db5f3cdf7de4a16a
#
_cell.length_a   1.000
_cell.length_b   1.000
_cell.length_c   1.000
_cell.angle_alpha   90.00
_cell.angle_beta   90.00
_cell.angle_gamma   90.00
#
_symmetry.space_group_name_H-M   'P 1'
#
loop_
_entity.id
_entity.type
_entity.pdbx_description
1 polymer ?
#
loop_
_entity_poly.entity_id
_entity_poly.type
_entity_poly.pdbx_seq_one_letter_code
_entity_poly.pdbx_strand_id
1 'polypeptide(L)'
;MIRFRNVTKTFATPEGRKVILDDVSTTFPSGKAVGLLGRNGAGKSTLMDMIGGTARPDSGTIETTGTVSWPVGFAGSFNRQMTGAQNTKFVARIYGVDTEELLAFVKDFAELGGHFHAPVRNYSSGMKSRLAFGISIGIPFDTYLVDEVTSVGDAAFKRKSRIAFINRMKGAGAVFVTHSMAQLRKFCTAGAVLENGQLTYYDDVEEAIAQHHANMGTDEDE
;
A
#
# COMPACT_ATOMS: atom_id res chain seq x y z
N MET A 1 -3.19 10.39 -10.01
CA MET A 1 -3.40 9.52 -11.18
C MET A 1 -2.20 8.60 -11.29
N ILE A 2 -2.44 7.31 -11.59
CA ILE A 2 -1.37 6.34 -11.94
C ILE A 2 -1.67 5.87 -13.35
N ARG A 3 -0.74 6.08 -14.28
CA ARG A 3 -0.89 5.71 -15.68
C ARG A 3 0.16 4.70 -16.08
N PHE A 4 -0.29 3.59 -16.63
CA PHE A 4 0.52 2.55 -17.25
C PHE A 4 0.55 2.74 -18.75
N ARG A 5 1.74 2.67 -19.37
CA ARG A 5 1.93 2.78 -20.82
C ARG A 5 2.79 1.61 -21.31
N ASN A 6 2.18 0.67 -21.98
CA ASN A 6 2.81 -0.50 -22.58
C ASN A 6 3.74 -1.24 -21.57
N VAL A 7 3.25 -1.43 -20.35
CA VAL A 7 4.04 -1.96 -19.25
C VAL A 7 4.13 -3.47 -19.34
N THR A 8 5.36 -3.98 -19.42
CA THR A 8 5.65 -5.41 -19.34
C THR A 8 6.55 -5.69 -18.14
N LYS A 9 6.23 -6.76 -17.40
CA LYS A 9 7.04 -7.27 -16.29
C LYS A 9 7.02 -8.79 -16.25
N THR A 10 8.21 -9.39 -16.17
CA THR A 10 8.38 -10.84 -16.12
C THR A 10 9.47 -11.22 -15.13
N PHE A 11 9.42 -12.45 -14.65
CA PHE A 11 10.49 -13.05 -13.84
C PHE A 11 10.91 -14.39 -14.43
N ALA A 12 12.20 -14.67 -14.37
CA ALA A 12 12.72 -16.01 -14.63
C ALA A 12 12.40 -16.91 -13.42
N THR A 13 11.85 -18.08 -13.68
CA THR A 13 11.58 -19.13 -12.69
C THR A 13 12.20 -20.45 -13.13
N PRO A 14 12.39 -21.42 -12.24
CA PRO A 14 12.88 -22.74 -12.63
C PRO A 14 12.01 -23.44 -13.68
N GLU A 15 10.71 -23.11 -13.71
CA GLU A 15 9.71 -23.68 -14.62
C GLU A 15 9.58 -22.89 -15.93
N GLY A 16 10.36 -21.80 -16.11
CA GLY A 16 10.32 -20.95 -17.28
C GLY A 16 10.17 -19.46 -16.95
N ARG A 17 9.46 -18.72 -17.80
CA ARG A 17 9.23 -17.27 -17.64
C ARG A 17 7.83 -17.02 -17.09
N LYS A 18 7.74 -16.39 -15.92
CA LYS A 18 6.48 -15.95 -15.34
C LYS A 18 6.19 -14.52 -15.78
N VAL A 19 5.08 -14.33 -16.48
CA VAL A 19 4.58 -13.00 -16.90
C VAL A 19 3.71 -12.44 -15.78
N ILE A 20 4.01 -11.20 -15.35
CA ILE A 20 3.23 -10.45 -14.37
C ILE A 20 2.36 -9.40 -15.05
N LEU A 21 2.92 -8.67 -16.00
CA LEU A 21 2.22 -7.74 -16.90
C LEU A 21 2.72 -7.97 -18.32
N ASP A 22 1.80 -7.91 -19.28
CA ASP A 22 2.08 -8.09 -20.71
C ASP A 22 1.47 -6.93 -21.52
N ASP A 23 2.32 -5.97 -21.89
CA ASP A 23 1.96 -4.78 -22.68
C ASP A 23 0.73 -4.01 -22.15
N VAL A 24 0.67 -3.83 -20.84
CA VAL A 24 -0.49 -3.23 -20.16
C VAL A 24 -0.49 -1.71 -20.30
N SER A 25 -1.62 -1.17 -20.79
CA SER A 25 -1.91 0.27 -20.84
C SER A 25 -3.26 0.54 -20.16
N THR A 26 -3.24 1.18 -19.00
CA THR A 26 -4.44 1.54 -18.23
C THR A 26 -4.17 2.74 -17.33
N THR A 27 -5.22 3.29 -16.71
CA THR A 27 -5.09 4.46 -15.82
C THR A 27 -5.97 4.32 -14.60
N PHE A 28 -5.39 4.52 -13.42
CA PHE A 28 -6.13 4.69 -12.16
C PHE A 28 -6.31 6.19 -11.92
N PRO A 29 -7.55 6.71 -11.87
CA PRO A 29 -7.83 8.12 -11.67
C PRO A 29 -7.28 8.67 -10.35
N SER A 30 -7.00 9.98 -10.29
CA SER A 30 -6.61 10.66 -9.04
C SER A 30 -7.75 10.63 -8.03
N GLY A 31 -7.43 10.51 -6.75
CA GLY A 31 -8.39 10.60 -5.65
C GLY A 31 -9.32 9.38 -5.53
N LYS A 32 -9.17 8.37 -6.39
CA LYS A 32 -9.93 7.11 -6.28
C LYS A 32 -9.20 6.12 -5.38
N ALA A 33 -9.96 5.39 -4.59
CA ALA A 33 -9.49 4.20 -3.89
C ALA A 33 -9.80 2.97 -4.78
N VAL A 34 -8.75 2.35 -5.30
CA VAL A 34 -8.82 1.23 -6.25
C VAL A 34 -8.47 -0.08 -5.54
N GLY A 35 -9.39 -1.02 -5.51
CA GLY A 35 -9.13 -2.37 -5.02
C GLY A 35 -8.39 -3.21 -6.07
N LEU A 36 -7.21 -3.70 -5.76
CA LEU A 36 -6.43 -4.56 -6.65
C LEU A 36 -6.71 -6.03 -6.35
N LEU A 37 -7.40 -6.68 -7.25
CA LEU A 37 -7.84 -8.07 -7.21
C LEU A 37 -6.97 -8.95 -8.11
N GLY A 38 -6.95 -10.23 -7.83
CA GLY A 38 -6.24 -11.24 -8.61
C GLY A 38 -5.84 -12.43 -7.76
N ARG A 39 -5.58 -13.57 -8.40
CA ARG A 39 -5.19 -14.83 -7.74
C ARG A 39 -3.91 -14.66 -6.90
N ASN A 40 -3.70 -15.58 -5.95
CA ASN A 40 -2.43 -15.65 -5.25
C ASN A 40 -1.30 -15.92 -6.25
N GLY A 41 -0.24 -15.12 -6.16
CA GLY A 41 0.87 -15.19 -7.09
C GLY A 41 0.63 -14.51 -8.45
N ALA A 42 -0.49 -13.83 -8.70
CA ALA A 42 -0.73 -13.08 -9.94
C ALA A 42 0.24 -11.92 -10.15
N GLY A 43 0.88 -11.42 -9.07
CA GLY A 43 1.84 -10.33 -9.16
C GLY A 43 1.38 -9.02 -8.53
N LYS A 44 0.34 -9.04 -7.69
CA LYS A 44 -0.18 -7.84 -7.02
C LYS A 44 0.89 -7.08 -6.25
N SER A 45 1.71 -7.77 -5.45
CA SER A 45 2.82 -7.13 -4.70
C SER A 45 3.87 -6.51 -5.65
N THR A 46 4.22 -7.21 -6.74
CA THR A 46 5.12 -6.66 -7.77
C THR A 46 4.55 -5.40 -8.40
N LEU A 47 3.23 -5.38 -8.67
CA LEU A 47 2.55 -4.19 -9.19
C LEU A 47 2.60 -3.04 -8.20
N MET A 48 2.36 -3.31 -6.91
CA MET A 48 2.49 -2.33 -5.83
C MET A 48 3.92 -1.77 -5.74
N ASP A 49 4.93 -2.65 -5.83
CA ASP A 49 6.34 -2.25 -5.83
C ASP A 49 6.69 -1.36 -7.02
N MET A 50 6.15 -1.66 -8.21
CA MET A 50 6.34 -0.82 -9.40
C MET A 50 5.64 0.54 -9.27
N ILE A 51 4.42 0.59 -8.71
CA ILE A 51 3.71 1.85 -8.45
C ILE A 51 4.47 2.68 -7.40
N GLY A 52 4.99 2.04 -6.35
CA GLY A 52 5.80 2.67 -5.31
C GLY A 52 7.24 3.02 -5.73
N GLY A 53 7.65 2.67 -6.95
CA GLY A 53 8.97 2.97 -7.50
C GLY A 53 10.11 2.11 -6.94
N THR A 54 9.83 1.06 -6.17
CA THR A 54 10.83 0.13 -5.61
C THR A 54 11.22 -0.97 -6.60
N ALA A 55 10.37 -1.24 -7.59
CA ALA A 55 10.65 -2.12 -8.72
C ALA A 55 10.50 -1.36 -10.05
N ARG A 56 11.19 -1.82 -11.09
CA ARG A 56 11.06 -1.27 -12.45
C ARG A 56 10.38 -2.27 -13.36
N PRO A 57 9.54 -1.81 -14.30
CA PRO A 57 9.06 -2.64 -15.39
C PRO A 57 10.25 -3.05 -16.29
N ASP A 58 10.08 -4.13 -17.06
CA ASP A 58 11.05 -4.57 -18.05
C ASP A 58 10.96 -3.69 -19.34
N SER A 59 9.75 -3.23 -19.67
CA SER A 59 9.47 -2.23 -20.70
C SER A 59 8.25 -1.40 -20.36
N GLY A 60 8.07 -0.28 -21.07
CA GLY A 60 7.00 0.68 -20.79
C GLY A 60 7.29 1.59 -19.61
N THR A 61 6.29 2.38 -19.20
CA THR A 61 6.42 3.35 -18.10
C THR A 61 5.20 3.36 -17.19
N ILE A 62 5.44 3.61 -15.90
CA ILE A 62 4.40 3.92 -14.92
C ILE A 62 4.60 5.37 -14.48
N GLU A 63 3.64 6.22 -14.78
CA GLU A 63 3.65 7.64 -14.43
C GLU A 63 2.68 7.88 -13.28
N THR A 64 3.14 8.58 -12.23
CA THR A 64 2.29 8.98 -11.10
C THR A 64 2.20 10.49 -11.02
N THR A 65 1.01 11.03 -10.77
CA THR A 65 0.86 12.45 -10.41
C THR A 65 0.79 12.57 -8.91
N GLY A 66 1.64 13.46 -8.36
CA GLY A 66 1.79 13.63 -6.92
C GLY A 66 2.64 12.54 -6.25
N THR A 67 2.59 12.52 -4.94
CA THR A 67 3.37 11.62 -4.10
C THR A 67 2.66 10.29 -3.87
N VAL A 68 3.44 9.20 -3.89
CA VAL A 68 2.94 7.84 -3.61
C VAL A 68 3.63 7.33 -2.35
N SER A 69 2.86 6.74 -1.44
CA SER A 69 3.43 6.13 -0.24
C SER A 69 4.14 4.81 -0.58
N TRP A 70 5.03 4.38 0.31
CA TRP A 70 5.33 2.95 0.42
C TRP A 70 4.12 2.19 1.01
N PRO A 71 4.08 0.86 0.98
CA PRO A 71 3.00 0.11 1.61
C PRO A 71 2.83 0.52 3.09
N VAL A 72 1.62 0.97 3.45
CA VAL A 72 1.32 1.51 4.79
C VAL A 72 1.65 0.47 5.87
N GLY A 73 2.40 0.87 6.90
CA GLY A 73 2.81 -0.04 7.98
C GLY A 73 4.05 -0.89 7.68
N PHE A 74 4.69 -0.73 6.52
CA PHE A 74 5.92 -1.45 6.19
C PHE A 74 7.10 -0.98 7.05
N ALA A 75 7.56 -1.86 7.96
CA ALA A 75 8.63 -1.57 8.92
C ALA A 75 10.03 -1.99 8.42
N GLY A 76 10.14 -2.53 7.22
CA GLY A 76 11.39 -3.11 6.71
C GLY A 76 12.48 -2.10 6.37
N SER A 77 12.13 -0.83 6.19
CA SER A 77 13.06 0.26 5.80
C SER A 77 13.74 0.97 6.98
N PHE A 78 13.40 0.64 8.23
CA PHE A 78 13.98 1.32 9.38
C PHE A 78 15.45 0.95 9.61
N ASN A 79 16.28 1.96 9.84
CA ASN A 79 17.62 1.74 10.35
C ASN A 79 17.53 1.28 11.82
N ARG A 80 17.90 0.03 12.06
CA ARG A 80 17.76 -0.61 13.37
C ARG A 80 18.66 -0.03 14.46
N GLN A 81 19.74 0.68 14.09
CA GLN A 81 20.65 1.35 15.02
C GLN A 81 20.12 2.73 15.45
N MET A 82 19.28 3.33 14.64
CA MET A 82 18.63 4.62 14.94
C MET A 82 17.44 4.42 15.88
N THR A 83 17.14 5.46 16.65
CA THR A 83 15.91 5.51 17.50
C THR A 83 14.67 5.68 16.64
N GLY A 84 13.47 5.46 17.22
CA GLY A 84 12.21 5.77 16.55
C GLY A 84 12.14 7.24 16.13
N ALA A 85 12.55 8.16 17.01
CA ALA A 85 12.61 9.58 16.72
C ALA A 85 13.58 9.91 15.57
N GLN A 86 14.75 9.28 15.53
CA GLN A 86 15.72 9.50 14.44
C GLN A 86 15.22 8.94 13.10
N ASN A 87 14.60 7.77 13.07
CA ASN A 87 13.96 7.24 11.87
C ASN A 87 12.84 8.17 11.38
N THR A 88 12.02 8.68 12.29
CA THR A 88 10.94 9.64 11.95
C THR A 88 11.52 10.91 11.33
N LYS A 89 12.56 11.51 11.94
CA LYS A 89 13.26 12.69 11.40
C LYS A 89 13.85 12.43 10.02
N PHE A 90 14.47 11.27 9.84
CA PHE A 90 15.07 10.88 8.56
C PHE A 90 14.00 10.81 7.46
N VAL A 91 12.89 10.15 7.72
CA VAL A 91 11.79 10.03 6.77
C VAL A 91 11.15 11.40 6.47
N ALA A 92 10.93 12.25 7.49
CA ALA A 92 10.42 13.60 7.30
C ALA A 92 11.27 14.40 6.30
N ARG A 93 12.60 14.31 6.43
CA ARG A 93 13.53 15.02 5.53
C ARG A 93 13.52 14.47 4.10
N ILE A 94 13.39 13.14 3.93
CA ILE A 94 13.29 12.51 2.59
C ILE A 94 12.04 13.00 1.86
N TYR A 95 10.92 13.09 2.57
CA TYR A 95 9.64 13.47 1.97
C TYR A 95 9.34 14.97 2.03
N GLY A 96 10.26 15.77 2.58
CA GLY A 96 10.13 17.23 2.62
C GLY A 96 8.98 17.73 3.48
N VAL A 97 8.55 16.95 4.48
CA VAL A 97 7.51 17.36 5.43
C VAL A 97 8.13 17.99 6.68
N ASP A 98 7.34 18.80 7.43
CA ASP A 98 7.82 19.41 8.66
C ASP A 98 8.26 18.33 9.66
N THR A 99 9.52 18.42 10.07
CA THR A 99 10.16 17.39 10.90
C THR A 99 9.61 17.39 12.32
N GLU A 100 9.36 18.55 12.91
CA GLU A 100 8.89 18.65 14.29
C GLU A 100 7.41 18.29 14.40
N GLU A 101 6.61 18.68 13.39
CA GLU A 101 5.21 18.28 13.29
C GLU A 101 5.06 16.75 13.15
N LEU A 102 5.83 16.12 12.24
CA LEU A 102 5.80 14.67 12.08
C LEU A 102 6.29 13.93 13.33
N LEU A 103 7.33 14.46 14.00
CA LEU A 103 7.82 13.88 15.26
C LEU A 103 6.76 13.92 16.36
N ALA A 104 6.11 15.08 16.55
CA ALA A 104 5.07 15.24 17.54
C ALA A 104 3.91 14.28 17.29
N PHE A 105 3.45 14.23 16.01
CA PHE A 105 2.38 13.32 15.59
C PHE A 105 2.74 11.85 15.84
N VAL A 106 3.91 11.39 15.39
CA VAL A 106 4.30 9.98 15.50
C VAL A 106 4.53 9.58 16.96
N LYS A 107 5.12 10.46 17.77
CA LYS A 107 5.33 10.23 19.21
C LYS A 107 4.00 9.98 19.94
N ASP A 108 3.00 10.84 19.68
CA ASP A 108 1.66 10.71 20.27
C ASP A 108 0.91 9.49 19.70
N PHE A 109 0.96 9.33 18.38
CA PHE A 109 0.20 8.29 17.68
C PHE A 109 0.70 6.88 18.02
N ALA A 110 2.01 6.63 17.96
CA ALA A 110 2.59 5.30 18.13
C ALA A 110 2.58 4.79 19.58
N GLU A 111 2.41 5.68 20.58
CA GLU A 111 2.31 5.34 22.00
C GLU A 111 3.47 4.48 22.50
N LEU A 112 4.69 4.80 22.07
CA LEU A 112 5.89 4.05 22.41
C LEU A 112 6.55 4.52 23.73
N GLY A 113 6.04 5.59 24.34
CA GLY A 113 6.61 6.17 25.55
C GLY A 113 8.10 6.46 25.41
N GLY A 114 8.89 6.11 26.43
CA GLY A 114 10.34 6.29 26.44
C GLY A 114 11.07 5.51 25.33
N HIS A 115 10.47 4.43 24.84
CA HIS A 115 11.08 3.64 23.75
C HIS A 115 11.22 4.42 22.44
N PHE A 116 10.42 5.47 22.23
CA PHE A 116 10.56 6.32 21.04
C PHE A 116 11.99 6.88 20.87
N HIS A 117 12.71 7.03 21.98
CA HIS A 117 14.10 7.48 22.02
C HIS A 117 15.12 6.33 22.18
N ALA A 118 14.69 5.07 22.14
CA ALA A 118 15.56 3.89 22.12
C ALA A 118 15.79 3.38 20.70
N PRO A 119 16.91 2.69 20.41
CA PRO A 119 17.18 2.10 19.10
C PRO A 119 16.10 1.10 18.68
N VAL A 120 15.69 1.14 17.40
CA VAL A 120 14.64 0.28 16.83
C VAL A 120 14.96 -1.21 16.91
N ARG A 121 16.25 -1.57 16.99
CA ARG A 121 16.67 -2.98 17.24
C ARG A 121 16.06 -3.56 18.51
N ASN A 122 15.77 -2.71 19.51
CA ASN A 122 15.21 -3.11 20.81
C ASN A 122 13.68 -3.15 20.82
N TYR A 123 13.02 -2.84 19.68
CA TYR A 123 11.58 -2.83 19.56
C TYR A 123 11.02 -4.23 19.32
N SER A 124 9.89 -4.53 19.99
CA SER A 124 9.06 -5.68 19.61
C SER A 124 8.49 -5.49 18.20
N SER A 125 7.95 -6.56 17.59
CA SER A 125 7.26 -6.48 16.31
C SER A 125 6.10 -5.48 16.35
N GLY A 126 5.29 -5.50 17.42
CA GLY A 126 4.20 -4.55 17.62
C GLY A 126 4.66 -3.10 17.70
N MET A 127 5.76 -2.81 18.42
CA MET A 127 6.33 -1.46 18.48
C MET A 127 6.83 -0.97 17.13
N LYS A 128 7.49 -1.85 16.34
CA LYS A 128 7.92 -1.52 14.98
C LYS A 128 6.75 -1.20 14.07
N SER A 129 5.70 -2.00 14.15
CA SER A 129 4.50 -1.79 13.36
C SER A 129 3.74 -0.51 13.76
N ARG A 130 3.68 -0.18 15.06
CA ARG A 130 3.10 1.09 15.55
C ARG A 130 3.89 2.30 15.01
N LEU A 131 5.23 2.25 15.07
CA LEU A 131 6.09 3.29 14.51
C LEU A 131 5.89 3.43 12.99
N ALA A 132 5.93 2.31 12.26
CA ALA A 132 5.78 2.29 10.81
C ALA A 132 4.43 2.86 10.36
N PHE A 133 3.37 2.44 11.02
CA PHE A 133 2.03 2.94 10.72
C PHE A 133 1.91 4.45 11.03
N GLY A 134 2.43 4.89 12.19
CA GLY A 134 2.43 6.30 12.58
C GLY A 134 3.15 7.18 11.57
N ILE A 135 4.34 6.79 11.11
CA ILE A 135 5.10 7.52 10.10
C ILE A 135 4.33 7.55 8.76
N SER A 136 3.82 6.39 8.32
CA SER A 136 3.08 6.30 7.03
C SER A 136 1.84 7.20 7.01
N ILE A 137 1.10 7.26 8.12
CA ILE A 137 -0.11 8.09 8.22
C ILE A 137 0.21 9.56 8.52
N GLY A 138 1.32 9.84 9.18
CA GLY A 138 1.77 11.20 9.47
C GLY A 138 2.11 12.02 8.22
N ILE A 139 2.56 11.36 7.15
CA ILE A 139 2.93 12.03 5.89
C ILE A 139 1.71 12.13 4.97
N PRO A 140 1.40 13.32 4.43
CA PRO A 140 0.30 13.50 3.48
C PRO A 140 0.73 13.08 2.07
N PHE A 141 0.38 11.86 1.67
CA PHE A 141 0.56 11.39 0.30
C PHE A 141 -0.70 11.63 -0.54
N ASP A 142 -0.51 11.85 -1.85
CA ASP A 142 -1.61 11.94 -2.81
C ASP A 142 -2.21 10.57 -3.13
N THR A 143 -1.41 9.48 -3.00
CA THR A 143 -1.86 8.10 -3.17
C THR A 143 -1.21 7.19 -2.13
N TYR A 144 -2.02 6.41 -1.42
CA TYR A 144 -1.54 5.42 -0.46
C TYR A 144 -1.54 4.01 -1.06
N LEU A 145 -0.44 3.29 -0.84
CA LEU A 145 -0.36 1.87 -1.12
C LEU A 145 -0.71 1.08 0.14
N VAL A 146 -1.68 0.19 0.03
CA VAL A 146 -2.27 -0.50 1.18
C VAL A 146 -2.26 -2.01 0.93
N ASP A 147 -1.37 -2.73 1.60
CA ASP A 147 -1.24 -4.18 1.48
C ASP A 147 -1.65 -4.83 2.80
N GLU A 148 -2.76 -5.56 2.80
CA GLU A 148 -3.37 -6.28 3.94
C GLU A 148 -3.37 -5.51 5.27
N VAL A 149 -3.65 -4.24 5.22
CA VAL A 149 -3.50 -3.32 6.34
C VAL A 149 -4.57 -3.47 7.39
N THR A 150 -4.10 -3.30 8.59
CA THR A 150 -4.71 -2.74 9.80
C THR A 150 -4.80 -3.67 11.00
N SER A 151 -4.11 -4.78 10.99
CA SER A 151 -4.06 -5.65 12.17
C SER A 151 -2.89 -5.33 13.11
N VAL A 152 -2.47 -4.06 13.17
CA VAL A 152 -1.33 -3.62 13.98
C VAL A 152 -1.74 -3.37 15.42
N GLY A 153 -1.04 -3.99 16.37
CA GLY A 153 -1.21 -3.73 17.80
C GLY A 153 -2.44 -4.42 18.42
N ASP A 154 -2.77 -3.99 19.64
CA ASP A 154 -3.96 -4.43 20.38
C ASP A 154 -5.25 -3.81 19.83
N ALA A 155 -6.40 -4.19 20.41
CA ALA A 155 -7.71 -3.74 19.95
C ALA A 155 -7.88 -2.21 19.98
N ALA A 156 -7.30 -1.54 20.98
CA ALA A 156 -7.37 -0.08 21.11
C ALA A 156 -6.56 0.61 20.00
N PHE A 157 -5.33 0.15 19.76
CA PHE A 157 -4.49 0.69 18.70
C PHE A 157 -5.05 0.39 17.29
N LYS A 158 -5.63 -0.79 17.07
CA LYS A 158 -6.34 -1.11 15.82
C LYS A 158 -7.47 -0.12 15.53
N ARG A 159 -8.27 0.21 16.54
CA ARG A 159 -9.35 1.21 16.42
C ARG A 159 -8.80 2.60 16.11
N LYS A 160 -7.75 3.06 16.82
CA LYS A 160 -7.06 4.34 16.59
C LYS A 160 -6.51 4.42 15.18
N SER A 161 -5.77 3.40 14.75
CA SER A 161 -5.17 3.29 13.42
C SER A 161 -6.21 3.34 12.32
N ARG A 162 -7.32 2.61 12.48
CA ARG A 162 -8.41 2.62 11.51
C ARG A 162 -9.04 4.00 11.36
N ILE A 163 -9.30 4.72 12.46
CA ILE A 163 -9.86 6.08 12.42
C ILE A 163 -8.89 7.04 11.72
N ALA A 164 -7.61 7.02 12.09
CA ALA A 164 -6.58 7.84 11.48
C ALA A 164 -6.46 7.56 9.97
N PHE A 165 -6.46 6.28 9.59
CA PHE A 165 -6.42 5.85 8.21
C PHE A 165 -7.62 6.36 7.40
N ILE A 166 -8.85 6.16 7.89
CA ILE A 166 -10.07 6.65 7.22
C ILE A 166 -10.02 8.18 7.02
N ASN A 167 -9.58 8.92 8.04
CA ASN A 167 -9.48 10.37 7.95
C ASN A 167 -8.42 10.81 6.91
N ARG A 168 -7.30 10.10 6.83
CA ARG A 168 -6.25 10.38 5.86
C ARG A 168 -6.70 10.10 4.42
N MET A 169 -7.50 9.07 4.23
CA MET A 169 -8.04 8.69 2.92
C MET A 169 -9.08 9.66 2.34
N LYS A 170 -9.67 10.56 3.16
CA LYS A 170 -10.70 11.52 2.71
C LYS A 170 -10.20 12.58 1.72
N GLY A 171 -9.04 12.56 1.23
CA GLY A 171 -8.53 13.54 0.25
C GLY A 171 -7.44 12.96 -0.63
N ALA A 172 -7.18 11.66 -0.48
CA ALA A 172 -6.14 10.97 -1.20
C ALA A 172 -6.72 9.80 -2.01
N GLY A 173 -5.99 9.38 -3.03
CA GLY A 173 -6.22 8.09 -3.69
C GLY A 173 -5.58 6.94 -2.91
N ALA A 174 -5.95 5.72 -3.26
CA ALA A 174 -5.26 4.53 -2.76
C ALA A 174 -5.29 3.38 -3.75
N VAL A 175 -4.32 2.48 -3.59
CA VAL A 175 -4.37 1.14 -4.18
C VAL A 175 -4.37 0.14 -3.04
N PHE A 176 -5.46 -0.63 -2.95
CA PHE A 176 -5.69 -1.61 -1.90
C PHE A 176 -5.47 -3.03 -2.39
N VAL A 177 -4.65 -3.80 -1.69
CA VAL A 177 -4.58 -5.25 -1.80
C VAL A 177 -5.12 -5.86 -0.51
N THR A 178 -6.15 -6.68 -0.60
CA THR A 178 -6.71 -7.42 0.55
C THR A 178 -7.45 -8.66 0.05
N HIS A 179 -7.50 -9.70 0.87
CA HIS A 179 -8.31 -10.88 0.63
C HIS A 179 -9.77 -10.74 1.14
N SER A 180 -10.09 -9.64 1.81
CA SER A 180 -11.42 -9.39 2.34
C SER A 180 -12.27 -8.53 1.39
N MET A 181 -13.25 -9.13 0.72
CA MET A 181 -14.21 -8.41 -0.14
C MET A 181 -14.98 -7.34 0.66
N ALA A 182 -15.28 -7.62 1.93
CA ALA A 182 -15.92 -6.65 2.81
C ALA A 182 -15.05 -5.39 3.05
N GLN A 183 -13.72 -5.54 3.08
CA GLN A 183 -12.81 -4.39 3.16
C GLN A 183 -12.76 -3.63 1.83
N LEU A 184 -12.71 -4.32 0.70
CA LEU A 184 -12.78 -3.68 -0.61
C LEU A 184 -14.03 -2.83 -0.77
N ARG A 185 -15.21 -3.40 -0.53
CA ARG A 185 -16.50 -2.69 -0.57
C ARG A 185 -16.54 -1.47 0.35
N LYS A 186 -15.85 -1.55 1.48
CA LYS A 186 -15.84 -0.48 2.47
C LYS A 186 -14.94 0.69 2.11
N PHE A 187 -13.79 0.42 1.49
CA PHE A 187 -12.72 1.42 1.29
C PHE A 187 -12.53 1.82 -0.16
N CYS A 188 -12.92 0.97 -1.11
CA CYS A 188 -12.71 1.21 -2.52
C CYS A 188 -14.01 1.60 -3.22
N THR A 189 -13.91 2.51 -4.17
CA THR A 189 -15.00 2.90 -5.07
C THR A 189 -14.80 2.35 -6.47
N ALA A 190 -13.58 1.92 -6.80
CA ALA A 190 -13.19 1.36 -8.08
C ALA A 190 -12.37 0.09 -7.83
N GLY A 191 -12.17 -0.71 -8.86
CA GLY A 191 -11.34 -1.91 -8.77
C GLY A 191 -10.46 -2.11 -9.98
N ALA A 192 -9.43 -2.94 -9.81
CA ALA A 192 -8.59 -3.42 -10.90
C ALA A 192 -8.34 -4.93 -10.72
N VAL A 193 -8.50 -5.69 -11.77
CA VAL A 193 -8.27 -7.14 -11.78
C VAL A 193 -6.99 -7.44 -12.53
N LEU A 194 -6.05 -8.09 -11.85
CA LEU A 194 -4.80 -8.60 -12.43
C LEU A 194 -4.93 -10.09 -12.67
N GLU A 195 -5.03 -10.49 -13.92
CA GLU A 195 -5.19 -11.88 -14.35
C GLU A 195 -4.42 -12.15 -15.64
N ASN A 196 -3.64 -13.24 -15.67
CA ASN A 196 -2.89 -13.70 -16.86
C ASN A 196 -2.06 -12.61 -17.57
N GLY A 197 -1.41 -11.74 -16.80
CA GLY A 197 -0.59 -10.65 -17.32
C GLY A 197 -1.38 -9.40 -17.75
N GLN A 198 -2.70 -9.42 -17.69
CA GLN A 198 -3.55 -8.28 -18.02
C GLN A 198 -4.04 -7.58 -16.74
N LEU A 199 -4.14 -6.25 -16.80
CA LEU A 199 -4.65 -5.41 -15.72
C LEU A 199 -5.83 -4.61 -16.25
N THR A 200 -7.04 -4.98 -15.84
CA THR A 200 -8.29 -4.34 -16.24
C THR A 200 -8.83 -3.47 -15.11
N TYR A 201 -9.08 -2.20 -15.40
CA TYR A 201 -9.66 -1.25 -14.45
C TYR A 201 -11.18 -1.19 -14.63
N TYR A 202 -11.88 -1.06 -13.49
CA TYR A 202 -13.34 -0.90 -13.39
C TYR A 202 -13.66 0.32 -12.53
N ASP A 203 -14.56 1.18 -12.99
CA ASP A 203 -15.01 2.38 -12.24
C ASP A 203 -15.83 2.03 -11.00
N ASP A 204 -16.41 0.83 -10.95
CA ASP A 204 -17.12 0.25 -9.83
C ASP A 204 -16.37 -0.95 -9.24
N VAL A 205 -16.19 -0.96 -7.93
CA VAL A 205 -15.52 -2.05 -7.21
C VAL A 205 -16.32 -3.36 -7.29
N GLU A 206 -17.64 -3.31 -7.38
CA GLU A 206 -18.49 -4.51 -7.49
C GLU A 206 -18.31 -5.21 -8.84
N GLU A 207 -18.15 -4.44 -9.93
CA GLU A 207 -17.83 -5.02 -11.24
C GLU A 207 -16.48 -5.76 -11.21
N ALA A 208 -15.48 -5.16 -10.56
CA ALA A 208 -14.17 -5.79 -10.40
C ALA A 208 -14.24 -7.07 -9.54
N ILE A 209 -15.04 -7.06 -8.47
CA ILE A 209 -15.26 -8.23 -7.61
C ILE A 209 -15.96 -9.34 -8.39
N ALA A 210 -17.04 -9.02 -9.12
CA ALA A 210 -17.77 -9.99 -9.96
C ALA A 210 -16.85 -10.61 -11.02
N GLN A 211 -16.03 -9.80 -11.71
CA GLN A 211 -15.06 -10.29 -12.68
C GLN A 211 -14.01 -11.20 -12.03
N HIS A 212 -13.52 -10.83 -10.84
CA HIS A 212 -12.56 -11.65 -10.11
C HIS A 212 -13.16 -13.00 -9.72
N HIS A 213 -14.42 -13.05 -9.25
CA HIS A 213 -15.11 -14.30 -8.93
C HIS A 213 -15.31 -15.16 -10.18
N ALA A 214 -15.73 -14.57 -11.30
CA ALA A 214 -15.85 -15.29 -12.56
C ALA A 214 -14.53 -15.92 -13.01
N ASN A 215 -13.40 -15.20 -12.87
CA ASN A 215 -12.06 -15.72 -13.17
C ASN A 215 -11.63 -16.86 -12.22
N MET A 216 -12.15 -16.88 -10.99
CA MET A 216 -11.89 -17.93 -10.00
C MET A 216 -12.72 -19.20 -10.23
N GLY A 217 -13.79 -19.13 -11.06
CA GLY A 217 -14.74 -20.21 -11.26
C GLY A 217 -15.63 -20.45 -10.03
N THR A 218 -15.77 -19.47 -9.16
CA THR A 218 -16.70 -19.47 -8.03
C THR A 218 -17.95 -18.70 -8.45
N ASP A 219 -19.03 -19.41 -8.74
CA ASP A 219 -20.35 -18.81 -8.84
C ASP A 219 -20.73 -18.19 -7.47
N GLU A 220 -21.48 -17.10 -7.51
CA GLU A 220 -21.97 -16.38 -6.34
C GLU A 220 -22.96 -17.26 -5.53
N ASP A 221 -22.46 -18.14 -4.69
CA ASP A 221 -23.28 -18.81 -3.68
C ASP A 221 -22.40 -19.10 -2.44
N GLU A 222 -22.28 -18.07 -1.57
CA GLU A 222 -22.28 -18.21 -0.10
C GLU A 222 -22.39 -16.82 0.58
#